data_4069d9e11fe09b53b6592bd80aeec303
#
_entry.id   4069d9e11fe09b53b6592bd80aeec303
#
_cell.length_a   1.000
_cell.length_b   1.000
_cell.length_c   1.000
_cell.angle_alpha   90.00
_cell.angle_beta   90.00
_cell.angle_gamma   90.00
#
_symmetry.space_group_name_H-M   'P 1'
#
loop_
_entity.id
_entity.type
_entity.pdbx_description
1 polymer ?
#
loop_
_entity_poly.entity_id
_entity_poly.type
_entity_poly.pdbx_seq_one_letter_code
_entity_poly.pdbx_strand_id
1 'polypeptide(L)'
;MSAEVHILGAGLSGLSSATILAKAGKDVHVHEIRSDSGARFDGDFQGIENWTSDIDFFEELADWGFDATEFKSDSFGIIDLIHPDDVVTNPKTEGVAFRVVERGTAEHTIDQAFKRMALESGVKIHYGVKKSPEECDIVAAGPRESSAVAY
;
A
#
# COMPACT_ATOMS: atom_id res chain seq x y z
N MET A 1 -6.22 18.93 -23.76
CA MET A 1 -6.63 18.60 -22.38
C MET A 1 -6.26 17.15 -22.17
N SER A 2 -5.55 16.82 -21.11
CA SER A 2 -5.29 15.41 -20.74
C SER A 2 -6.63 14.75 -20.42
N ALA A 3 -6.85 13.50 -20.88
CA ALA A 3 -8.01 12.75 -20.45
C ALA A 3 -7.94 12.53 -18.93
N GLU A 4 -9.05 12.76 -18.24
CA GLU A 4 -9.16 12.45 -16.81
C GLU A 4 -9.07 10.93 -16.62
N VAL A 5 -8.39 10.51 -15.54
CA VAL A 5 -8.30 9.10 -15.15
C VAL A 5 -8.98 8.93 -13.80
N HIS A 6 -9.96 8.05 -13.73
CA HIS A 6 -10.72 7.74 -12.53
C HIS A 6 -10.27 6.41 -11.92
N ILE A 7 -9.95 6.43 -10.63
CA ILE A 7 -9.48 5.26 -9.86
C ILE A 7 -10.45 5.00 -8.72
N LEU A 8 -10.90 3.77 -8.56
CA LEU A 8 -11.74 3.33 -7.45
C LEU A 8 -10.89 2.75 -6.32
N GLY A 9 -10.91 3.40 -5.16
CA GLY A 9 -10.23 3.00 -3.94
C GLY A 9 -8.96 3.80 -3.66
N ALA A 10 -8.89 4.40 -2.46
CA ALA A 10 -7.76 5.16 -1.94
C ALA A 10 -6.91 4.32 -0.95
N GLY A 11 -6.76 3.02 -1.21
CA GLY A 11 -5.77 2.15 -0.57
C GLY A 11 -4.41 2.26 -1.25
N LEU A 12 -3.40 1.53 -0.76
CA LEU A 12 -2.02 1.60 -1.27
C LEU A 12 -1.96 1.42 -2.79
N SER A 13 -2.64 0.41 -3.35
CA SER A 13 -2.62 0.15 -4.80
C SER A 13 -3.21 1.29 -5.62
N GLY A 14 -4.34 1.87 -5.16
CA GLY A 14 -4.98 3.00 -5.84
C GLY A 14 -4.15 4.26 -5.76
N LEU A 15 -3.59 4.57 -4.59
CA LEU A 15 -2.73 5.73 -4.40
C LEU A 15 -1.41 5.62 -5.15
N SER A 16 -0.80 4.42 -5.21
CA SER A 16 0.41 4.18 -6.02
C SER A 16 0.14 4.42 -7.50
N SER A 17 -0.91 3.80 -8.04
CA SER A 17 -1.30 3.98 -9.43
C SER A 17 -1.59 5.46 -9.75
N ALA A 18 -2.32 6.13 -8.85
CA ALA A 18 -2.65 7.55 -8.99
C ALA A 18 -1.41 8.43 -9.03
N THR A 19 -0.46 8.21 -8.11
CA THR A 19 0.78 8.97 -8.02
C THR A 19 1.62 8.83 -9.29
N ILE A 20 1.80 7.60 -9.78
CA ILE A 20 2.57 7.33 -11.00
C ILE A 20 1.92 8.00 -12.22
N LEU A 21 0.60 7.90 -12.35
CA LEU A 21 -0.11 8.52 -13.47
C LEU A 21 -0.09 10.04 -13.41
N ALA A 22 -0.22 10.64 -12.22
CA ALA A 22 -0.14 12.09 -12.05
C ALA A 22 1.27 12.60 -12.38
N LYS A 23 2.33 11.92 -11.94
CA LYS A 23 3.72 12.22 -12.32
C LYS A 23 3.95 12.10 -13.84
N ALA A 24 3.20 11.23 -14.52
CA ALA A 24 3.20 11.12 -15.98
C ALA A 24 2.31 12.18 -16.69
N GLY A 25 1.81 13.18 -15.96
CA GLY A 25 1.05 14.32 -16.49
C GLY A 25 -0.42 14.03 -16.77
N LYS A 26 -1.01 12.99 -16.14
CA LYS A 26 -2.44 12.73 -16.23
C LYS A 26 -3.20 13.53 -15.18
N ASP A 27 -4.46 13.91 -15.49
CA ASP A 27 -5.40 14.44 -14.50
C ASP A 27 -6.08 13.26 -13.80
N VAL A 28 -5.75 13.04 -12.50
CA VAL A 28 -6.12 11.81 -11.80
C VAL A 28 -7.08 12.10 -10.65
N HIS A 29 -8.19 11.36 -10.64
CA HIS A 29 -9.25 11.42 -9.63
C HIS A 29 -9.40 10.05 -8.95
N VAL A 30 -9.14 9.98 -7.65
CA VAL A 30 -9.35 8.79 -6.82
C VAL A 30 -10.67 8.91 -6.07
N HIS A 31 -11.51 7.88 -6.10
CA HIS A 31 -12.81 7.83 -5.42
C HIS A 31 -12.77 6.78 -4.32
N GLU A 32 -13.03 7.20 -3.08
CA GLU A 32 -13.01 6.35 -1.90
C GLU A 32 -14.35 6.49 -1.14
N ILE A 33 -14.95 5.34 -0.81
CA ILE A 33 -16.22 5.30 -0.08
C ILE A 33 -16.06 5.67 1.41
N ARG A 34 -14.88 5.41 1.98
CA ARG A 34 -14.56 5.73 3.37
C ARG A 34 -14.20 7.19 3.54
N SER A 35 -14.07 7.61 4.79
CA SER A 35 -13.76 9.00 5.17
C SER A 35 -12.29 9.36 4.98
N ASP A 36 -11.39 8.37 4.88
CA ASP A 36 -9.95 8.59 4.71
C ASP A 36 -9.26 7.34 4.14
N SER A 37 -8.03 7.52 3.64
CA SER A 37 -7.10 6.44 3.30
C SER A 37 -6.68 5.71 4.57
N GLY A 38 -6.66 4.38 4.52
CA GLY A 38 -6.36 3.58 5.71
C GLY A 38 -7.52 3.42 6.69
N ALA A 39 -8.67 4.09 6.50
CA ALA A 39 -9.82 4.03 7.43
C ALA A 39 -10.46 2.62 7.59
N ARG A 40 -9.95 1.62 6.87
CA ARG A 40 -10.30 0.21 7.07
C ARG A 40 -9.56 -0.40 8.27
N PHE A 41 -8.41 0.17 8.65
CA PHE A 41 -7.48 -0.36 9.62
C PHE A 41 -7.48 0.51 10.88
N ASP A 42 -7.22 -0.09 12.04
CA ASP A 42 -7.16 0.60 13.34
C ASP A 42 -5.80 0.35 14.02
N GLY A 43 -4.73 0.77 13.35
CA GLY A 43 -3.36 0.54 13.80
C GLY A 43 -2.87 -0.89 13.58
N ASP A 44 -3.42 -1.59 12.59
CA ASP A 44 -3.00 -2.93 12.21
C ASP A 44 -1.56 -2.94 11.68
N PHE A 45 -0.79 -3.96 12.02
CA PHE A 45 0.52 -4.18 11.44
C PHE A 45 0.43 -5.06 10.19
N GLN A 46 1.23 -4.71 9.19
CA GLN A 46 1.38 -5.50 7.97
C GLN A 46 2.84 -5.78 7.70
N GLY A 47 3.16 -7.06 7.50
CA GLY A 47 4.48 -7.48 7.00
C GLY A 47 4.55 -7.28 5.49
N ILE A 48 5.65 -6.71 5.04
CA ILE A 48 6.05 -6.62 3.64
C ILE A 48 7.25 -7.54 3.49
N GLU A 49 7.12 -8.57 2.69
CA GLU A 49 8.23 -9.50 2.42
C GLU A 49 9.33 -8.83 1.59
N ASN A 50 10.56 -9.27 1.79
CA ASN A 50 11.73 -8.71 1.12
C ASN A 50 12.69 -9.79 0.62
N TRP A 51 12.23 -11.03 0.44
CA TRP A 51 13.06 -12.16 -0.01
C TRP A 51 12.71 -12.73 -1.38
N THR A 52 11.63 -12.27 -2.00
CA THR A 52 11.20 -12.76 -3.33
C THR A 52 11.86 -12.01 -4.48
N SER A 53 12.56 -10.92 -4.20
CA SER A 53 13.30 -10.10 -5.15
C SER A 53 14.76 -9.94 -4.68
N ASP A 54 15.68 -9.81 -5.63
CA ASP A 54 17.07 -9.45 -5.36
C ASP A 54 17.24 -7.96 -4.99
N ILE A 55 16.20 -7.16 -5.19
CA ILE A 55 16.16 -5.73 -4.90
C ILE A 55 15.38 -5.52 -3.60
N ASP A 56 15.93 -4.73 -2.67
CA ASP A 56 15.21 -4.32 -1.47
C ASP A 56 13.93 -3.55 -1.83
N PHE A 57 12.81 -3.90 -1.19
CA PHE A 57 11.51 -3.29 -1.48
C PHE A 57 11.53 -1.75 -1.36
N PHE A 58 12.31 -1.17 -0.46
CA PHE A 58 12.41 0.29 -0.34
C PHE A 58 13.22 0.92 -1.47
N GLU A 59 14.21 0.20 -2.01
CA GLU A 59 14.90 0.61 -3.24
C GLU A 59 13.93 0.58 -4.43
N GLU A 60 13.12 -0.46 -4.53
CA GLU A 60 12.09 -0.58 -5.55
C GLU A 60 11.04 0.53 -5.44
N LEU A 61 10.58 0.86 -4.21
CA LEU A 61 9.71 2.02 -3.98
C LEU A 61 10.35 3.33 -4.43
N ALA A 62 11.63 3.54 -4.14
CA ALA A 62 12.36 4.73 -4.55
C ALA A 62 12.48 4.84 -6.08
N ASP A 63 12.71 3.73 -6.78
CA ASP A 63 12.73 3.68 -8.25
C ASP A 63 11.37 4.05 -8.86
N TRP A 64 10.27 3.73 -8.19
CA TRP A 64 8.92 4.16 -8.57
C TRP A 64 8.61 5.59 -8.11
N GLY A 65 9.53 6.24 -7.41
CA GLY A 65 9.41 7.62 -6.95
C GLY A 65 8.61 7.77 -5.65
N PHE A 66 8.58 6.74 -4.80
CA PHE A 66 8.01 6.80 -3.45
C PHE A 66 9.12 6.89 -2.41
N ASP A 67 8.94 7.76 -1.43
CA ASP A 67 9.89 7.92 -0.33
C ASP A 67 9.47 7.07 0.88
N ALA A 68 10.23 6.01 1.15
CA ALA A 68 9.98 5.11 2.28
C ALA A 68 10.30 5.75 3.65
N THR A 69 10.91 6.93 3.70
CA THR A 69 11.13 7.67 4.96
C THR A 69 9.88 8.41 5.45
N GLU A 70 8.86 8.52 4.60
CA GLU A 70 7.59 9.18 4.91
C GLU A 70 6.67 8.39 5.86
N PHE A 71 6.99 7.13 6.16
CA PHE A 71 6.23 6.29 7.09
C PHE A 71 7.13 5.48 8.01
N LYS A 72 6.59 5.09 9.16
CA LYS A 72 7.30 4.26 10.12
C LYS A 72 7.35 2.81 9.65
N SER A 73 8.54 2.21 9.73
CA SER A 73 8.74 0.78 9.49
C SER A 73 9.81 0.20 10.40
N ASP A 74 9.65 -1.06 10.76
CA ASP A 74 10.66 -1.86 11.47
C ASP A 74 11.15 -2.99 10.56
N SER A 75 12.46 -3.30 10.59
CA SER A 75 13.08 -4.29 9.72
C SER A 75 13.47 -5.53 10.52
N PHE A 76 13.20 -6.71 9.97
CA PHE A 76 13.48 -8.00 10.58
C PHE A 76 14.28 -8.88 9.61
N GLY A 77 15.39 -9.45 10.08
CA GLY A 77 16.27 -10.34 9.29
C GLY A 77 16.19 -11.81 9.72
N ILE A 78 15.34 -12.14 10.70
CA ILE A 78 15.22 -13.50 11.25
C ILE A 78 13.77 -13.95 11.09
N ILE A 79 13.60 -15.18 10.60
CA ILE A 79 12.31 -15.85 10.50
C ILE A 79 12.41 -17.17 11.24
N ASP A 80 11.48 -17.43 12.14
CA ASP A 80 11.28 -18.72 12.77
C ASP A 80 10.08 -19.41 12.11
N LEU A 81 10.31 -20.52 11.43
CA LEU A 81 9.26 -21.39 10.95
C LEU A 81 8.99 -22.47 11.99
N ILE A 82 7.81 -22.43 12.60
CA ILE A 82 7.37 -23.41 13.60
C ILE A 82 6.52 -24.45 12.87
N HIS A 83 7.00 -25.69 12.86
CA HIS A 83 6.28 -26.82 12.25
C HIS A 83 5.21 -27.37 13.22
N PRO A 84 4.24 -28.13 12.75
CA PRO A 84 3.18 -28.71 13.59
C PRO A 84 3.66 -29.68 14.68
N ASP A 85 4.89 -30.18 14.57
CA ASP A 85 5.57 -31.05 15.53
C ASP A 85 6.52 -30.28 16.49
N ASP A 86 6.30 -28.96 16.60
CA ASP A 86 7.11 -28.04 17.42
C ASP A 86 8.60 -27.91 16.98
N VAL A 87 8.94 -28.42 15.82
CA VAL A 87 10.28 -28.20 15.25
C VAL A 87 10.37 -26.78 14.72
N VAL A 88 11.42 -26.06 15.13
CA VAL A 88 11.70 -24.71 14.66
C VAL A 88 12.83 -24.76 13.65
N THR A 89 12.60 -24.17 12.47
CA THR A 89 13.63 -23.93 11.47
C THR A 89 13.83 -22.45 11.27
N ASN A 90 15.10 -22.03 11.23
CA ASN A 90 15.50 -20.63 11.01
C ASN A 90 16.16 -20.53 9.64
N PRO A 91 15.40 -20.29 8.55
CA PRO A 91 16.01 -20.01 7.26
C PRO A 91 16.84 -18.73 7.40
N LYS A 92 18.12 -18.83 7.05
CA LYS A 92 19.00 -17.67 7.03
C LYS A 92 18.64 -16.81 5.82
N THR A 93 18.29 -15.56 6.08
CA THR A 93 18.17 -14.54 5.05
C THR A 93 19.43 -13.67 5.06
N GLU A 94 19.94 -13.31 3.90
CA GLU A 94 20.95 -12.28 3.79
C GLU A 94 20.23 -10.91 3.79
N GLY A 95 20.40 -10.14 4.88
CA GLY A 95 19.79 -8.81 5.02
C GLY A 95 18.39 -8.81 5.64
N VAL A 96 17.55 -7.90 5.18
CA VAL A 96 16.18 -7.72 5.68
C VAL A 96 15.25 -8.75 5.04
N ALA A 97 14.61 -9.57 5.87
CA ALA A 97 13.60 -10.54 5.41
C ALA A 97 12.21 -9.91 5.30
N PHE A 98 11.85 -9.14 6.32
CA PHE A 98 10.57 -8.45 6.40
C PHE A 98 10.74 -7.00 6.82
N ARG A 99 9.85 -6.16 6.31
CA ARG A 99 9.58 -4.84 6.85
C ARG A 99 8.16 -4.83 7.40
N VAL A 100 8.00 -4.39 8.64
CA VAL A 100 6.69 -4.26 9.28
C VAL A 100 6.30 -2.80 9.27
N VAL A 101 5.12 -2.52 8.74
CA VAL A 101 4.53 -1.18 8.66
C VAL A 101 3.21 -1.14 9.40
N GLU A 102 2.85 0.02 9.92
CA GLU A 102 1.55 0.27 10.52
C GLU A 102 0.58 0.78 9.46
N ARG A 103 -0.66 0.26 9.49
CA ARG A 103 -1.77 0.63 8.62
C ARG A 103 -2.75 1.52 9.39
N GLY A 104 -3.46 2.40 8.72
CA GLY A 104 -4.49 3.22 9.38
C GLY A 104 -4.43 4.68 9.01
N THR A 105 -5.09 5.51 9.84
CA THR A 105 -5.25 6.95 9.60
C THR A 105 -4.27 7.82 10.41
N ALA A 106 -3.41 7.23 11.24
CA ALA A 106 -2.38 7.96 11.95
C ALA A 106 -1.29 8.48 10.98
N GLU A 107 -0.74 9.64 11.25
CA GLU A 107 0.16 10.37 10.35
C GLU A 107 1.38 9.56 9.88
N HIS A 108 1.92 8.70 10.77
CA HIS A 108 3.10 7.90 10.53
C HIS A 108 2.84 6.59 9.76
N THR A 109 1.56 6.28 9.43
CA THR A 109 1.20 5.04 8.72
C THR A 109 1.56 5.11 7.24
N ILE A 110 1.78 3.95 6.65
CA ILE A 110 2.05 3.86 5.20
C ILE A 110 0.86 4.37 4.36
N ASP A 111 -0.38 4.18 4.83
CA ASP A 111 -1.57 4.69 4.13
C ASP A 111 -1.55 6.22 4.03
N GLN A 112 -1.21 6.91 5.12
CA GLN A 112 -1.16 8.37 5.15
C GLN A 112 0.05 8.93 4.39
N ALA A 113 1.19 8.24 4.40
CA ALA A 113 2.35 8.61 3.59
C ALA A 113 2.00 8.55 2.10
N PHE A 114 1.41 7.47 1.62
CA PHE A 114 1.01 7.34 0.22
C PHE A 114 -0.06 8.37 -0.18
N LYS A 115 -0.98 8.70 0.73
CA LYS A 115 -1.95 9.78 0.53
C LYS A 115 -1.24 11.14 0.35
N ARG A 116 -0.28 11.48 1.21
CA ARG A 116 0.49 12.74 1.09
C ARG A 116 1.21 12.80 -0.26
N MET A 117 1.97 11.76 -0.62
CA MET A 117 2.70 11.69 -1.89
C MET A 117 1.78 11.80 -3.11
N ALA A 118 0.59 11.21 -3.05
CA ALA A 118 -0.40 11.34 -4.11
C ALA A 118 -0.92 12.79 -4.24
N LEU A 119 -1.26 13.44 -3.13
CA LEU A 119 -1.72 14.83 -3.12
C LEU A 119 -0.64 15.79 -3.62
N GLU A 120 0.61 15.61 -3.21
CA GLU A 120 1.77 16.38 -3.67
C GLU A 120 2.02 16.21 -5.17
N SER A 121 1.69 15.04 -5.73
CA SER A 121 1.75 14.77 -7.17
C SER A 121 0.58 15.37 -7.96
N GLY A 122 -0.38 16.03 -7.29
CA GLY A 122 -1.53 16.67 -7.91
C GLY A 122 -2.76 15.76 -8.07
N VAL A 123 -2.79 14.60 -7.43
CA VAL A 123 -3.97 13.71 -7.42
C VAL A 123 -5.11 14.35 -6.65
N LYS A 124 -6.31 14.26 -7.19
CA LYS A 124 -7.55 14.69 -6.52
C LYS A 124 -8.22 13.49 -5.87
N ILE A 125 -8.35 13.48 -4.54
CA ILE A 125 -8.97 12.39 -3.79
C ILE A 125 -10.35 12.81 -3.30
N HIS A 126 -11.37 12.01 -3.64
CA HIS A 126 -12.77 12.24 -3.29
C HIS A 126 -13.20 11.19 -2.26
N TYR A 127 -13.25 11.59 -0.99
CA TYR A 127 -13.69 10.73 0.11
C TYR A 127 -15.21 10.77 0.29
N GLY A 128 -15.79 9.68 0.84
CA GLY A 128 -17.23 9.54 1.04
C GLY A 128 -18.01 9.34 -0.26
N VAL A 129 -17.33 9.07 -1.36
CA VAL A 129 -17.92 8.93 -2.69
C VAL A 129 -17.99 7.46 -3.09
N LYS A 130 -19.21 7.00 -3.37
CA LYS A 130 -19.45 5.65 -3.91
C LYS A 130 -19.48 5.72 -5.43
N LYS A 131 -18.56 5.02 -6.08
CA LYS A 131 -18.58 4.77 -7.53
C LYS A 131 -18.68 3.29 -7.81
N SER A 132 -19.21 2.94 -8.98
CA SER A 132 -19.17 1.57 -9.48
C SER A 132 -17.87 1.30 -10.24
N PRO A 133 -17.44 0.04 -10.35
CA PRO A 133 -16.25 -0.31 -11.12
C PRO A 133 -16.30 0.15 -12.58
N GLU A 134 -17.49 0.15 -13.17
CA GLU A 134 -17.72 0.53 -14.58
C GLU A 134 -17.55 2.04 -14.83
N GLU A 135 -17.57 2.85 -13.77
CA GLU A 135 -17.37 4.30 -13.83
C GLU A 135 -15.90 4.70 -13.67
N CYS A 136 -14.99 3.73 -13.53
CA CYS A 136 -13.58 3.98 -13.26
C CYS A 136 -12.69 3.24 -14.25
N ASP A 137 -11.56 3.87 -14.60
CA ASP A 137 -10.55 3.29 -15.48
C ASP A 137 -9.70 2.24 -14.75
N ILE A 138 -9.50 2.41 -13.43
CA ILE A 138 -8.75 1.49 -12.58
C ILE A 138 -9.58 1.13 -11.35
N VAL A 139 -9.66 -0.16 -11.02
CA VAL A 139 -10.36 -0.66 -9.85
C VAL A 139 -9.37 -1.22 -8.84
N ALA A 140 -9.18 -0.51 -7.73
CA ALA A 140 -8.28 -0.83 -6.62
C ALA A 140 -9.02 -0.90 -5.26
N ALA A 141 -10.28 -1.31 -5.27
CA ALA A 141 -11.17 -1.29 -4.10
C ALA A 141 -10.83 -2.36 -3.03
N GLY A 142 -9.87 -3.24 -3.31
CA GLY A 142 -9.54 -4.37 -2.45
C GLY A 142 -10.62 -5.48 -2.45
N PRO A 143 -10.42 -6.55 -1.70
CA PRO A 143 -11.39 -7.65 -1.63
C PRO A 143 -12.65 -7.20 -0.88
N ARG A 144 -13.83 -7.53 -1.43
CA ARG A 144 -15.11 -7.32 -0.77
C ARG A 144 -15.43 -8.41 0.23
N GLU A 145 -14.98 -9.64 -0.05
CA GLU A 145 -15.16 -10.84 0.78
C GLU A 145 -13.82 -11.58 0.84
N SER A 146 -13.50 -12.14 2.01
CA SER A 146 -12.33 -13.00 2.15
C SER A 146 -12.63 -14.37 1.56
N SER A 147 -11.82 -14.82 0.60
CA SER A 147 -11.88 -16.19 0.07
C SER A 147 -11.14 -17.21 0.96
N ALA A 148 -10.28 -16.72 1.87
CA ALA A 148 -9.62 -17.51 2.90
C ALA A 148 -9.31 -16.62 4.10
N VAL A 149 -9.35 -17.19 5.32
CA VAL A 149 -8.94 -16.55 6.56
C VAL A 149 -7.97 -17.48 7.26
N ALA A 150 -6.78 -16.98 7.60
CA ALA A 150 -5.83 -17.68 8.47
C ALA A 150 -5.98 -17.16 9.91
N TYR A 151 -5.94 -18.09 10.88
CA TYR A 151 -5.97 -17.81 12.31
C TYR A 151 -4.67 -18.26 12.94
#